data_0adedea8bea4203c17d6013ba621fcdf
#
_entry.id   0adedea8bea4203c17d6013ba621fcdf
#
_cell.length_a   1.000
_cell.length_b   1.000
_cell.length_c   1.000
_cell.angle_alpha   90.00
_cell.angle_beta   90.00
_cell.angle_gamma   90.00
#
_symmetry.space_group_name_H-M   'P 1'
#
loop_
_entity.id
_entity.type
_entity.pdbx_description
1 polymer ?
#
loop_
_entity_poly.entity_id
_entity_poly.type
_entity_poly.pdbx_seq_one_letter_code
_entity_poly.pdbx_strand_id
1 'polypeptide(L)'
;FISDMAKKIKKIETPIDQRETFVSIQKSFADSDLSVSEKLATLYALQQADTAIDKILQLRGELPIEVENLETEIAELKAKAARIAETIDEYNRFITENKHNITECDAQIEKYKSQLENIANSREYDSLNKEIENQGYVRQIAEKNIHETKERIFEKKNELETVKDKIMVKTDDLKAKTEELSTIVESTAK
;
A
#
# COMPACT_ATOMS: atom_id res chain seq x y z
N PHE A 1 8.83 -2.31 -18.68
CA PHE A 1 8.95 -3.75 -19.02
C PHE A 1 7.58 -4.44 -19.03
N ILE A 2 6.77 -4.32 -17.97
CA ILE A 2 5.44 -4.94 -17.83
C ILE A 2 4.42 -4.26 -18.75
N SER A 3 4.47 -2.94 -18.89
CA SER A 3 3.62 -2.16 -19.81
C SER A 3 3.85 -2.47 -21.29
N ASP A 4 5.06 -2.89 -21.66
CA ASP A 4 5.38 -3.33 -23.03
C ASP A 4 4.90 -4.75 -23.32
N MET A 5 4.90 -5.64 -22.31
CA MET A 5 4.32 -6.98 -22.43
C MET A 5 2.79 -6.92 -22.59
N ALA A 6 2.10 -6.06 -21.83
CA ALA A 6 0.64 -5.88 -21.96
C ALA A 6 0.23 -5.36 -23.34
N LYS A 7 1.05 -4.50 -23.97
CA LYS A 7 0.82 -4.03 -25.35
C LYS A 7 1.03 -5.11 -26.41
N LYS A 8 1.95 -6.07 -26.19
CA LYS A 8 2.14 -7.22 -27.10
C LYS A 8 1.01 -8.25 -27.04
N ILE A 9 0.33 -8.37 -25.89
CA ILE A 9 -0.76 -9.33 -25.68
C ILE A 9 -2.05 -8.90 -26.44
N LYS A 10 -2.26 -7.61 -26.72
CA LYS A 10 -3.45 -7.09 -27.41
C LYS A 10 -3.53 -7.42 -28.92
N LYS A 11 -2.58 -8.17 -29.49
CA LYS A 11 -2.48 -8.40 -30.93
C LYS A 11 -2.36 -9.87 -31.34
N ILE A 12 -3.06 -10.78 -30.65
CA ILE A 12 -3.20 -12.15 -31.15
C ILE A 12 -4.66 -12.33 -31.55
N GLU A 13 -4.93 -11.98 -32.82
CA GLU A 13 -6.10 -12.46 -33.54
C GLU A 13 -5.93 -13.98 -33.66
N THR A 14 -6.86 -14.74 -33.14
CA THR A 14 -6.92 -16.21 -33.30
C THR A 14 -7.48 -16.51 -34.69
N PRO A 15 -6.67 -16.94 -35.66
CA PRO A 15 -7.19 -17.37 -36.93
C PRO A 15 -7.28 -18.90 -36.95
N ILE A 16 -8.18 -19.47 -36.16
CA ILE A 16 -8.62 -20.84 -36.41
C ILE A 16 -10.14 -20.76 -36.47
N ASP A 17 -10.67 -20.94 -37.68
CA ASP A 17 -12.09 -21.11 -37.84
C ASP A 17 -12.50 -22.43 -37.17
N GLN A 18 -13.03 -22.32 -35.95
CA GLN A 18 -13.44 -23.46 -35.13
C GLN A 18 -14.44 -24.38 -35.87
N ARG A 19 -15.16 -23.86 -36.88
CA ARG A 19 -16.11 -24.65 -37.66
C ARG A 19 -15.40 -25.59 -38.66
N GLU A 20 -14.32 -25.16 -39.31
CA GLU A 20 -13.57 -26.02 -40.23
C GLU A 20 -12.83 -27.14 -39.51
N THR A 21 -12.30 -26.87 -38.33
CA THR A 21 -11.64 -27.90 -37.50
C THR A 21 -12.64 -28.93 -36.97
N PHE A 22 -13.83 -28.51 -36.57
CA PHE A 22 -14.87 -29.41 -36.06
C PHE A 22 -15.39 -30.36 -37.18
N VAL A 23 -15.60 -29.85 -38.37
CA VAL A 23 -16.05 -30.64 -39.54
C VAL A 23 -14.97 -31.62 -40.00
N SER A 24 -13.68 -31.24 -39.99
CA SER A 24 -12.58 -32.11 -40.34
C SER A 24 -12.38 -33.26 -39.35
N ILE A 25 -12.51 -32.98 -38.04
CA ILE A 25 -12.49 -33.97 -36.97
C ILE A 25 -13.70 -34.92 -37.09
N GLN A 26 -14.87 -34.40 -37.36
CA GLN A 26 -16.10 -35.20 -37.49
C GLN A 26 -16.00 -36.18 -38.69
N LYS A 27 -15.39 -35.77 -39.82
CA LYS A 27 -15.12 -36.61 -40.96
C LYS A 27 -14.07 -37.71 -40.65
N SER A 28 -12.97 -37.37 -40.02
CA SER A 28 -11.92 -38.32 -39.65
C SER A 28 -12.38 -39.34 -38.61
N PHE A 29 -13.33 -38.98 -37.72
CA PHE A 29 -13.97 -39.89 -36.77
C PHE A 29 -14.97 -40.87 -37.46
N ALA A 30 -15.69 -40.40 -38.49
CA ALA A 30 -16.64 -41.27 -39.23
C ALA A 30 -15.93 -42.37 -39.99
N ASP A 31 -14.74 -42.08 -40.54
CA ASP A 31 -13.95 -43.01 -41.41
C ASP A 31 -12.95 -43.89 -40.61
N SER A 32 -12.91 -43.78 -39.27
CA SER A 32 -11.96 -44.54 -38.46
C SER A 32 -12.57 -45.89 -37.99
N ASP A 33 -11.77 -46.98 -38.07
CA ASP A 33 -12.11 -48.34 -37.58
C ASP A 33 -12.14 -48.46 -36.03
N LEU A 34 -12.15 -47.34 -35.31
CA LEU A 34 -12.17 -47.28 -33.84
C LEU A 34 -13.53 -47.73 -33.29
N SER A 35 -13.51 -48.47 -32.21
CA SER A 35 -14.73 -48.86 -31.47
C SER A 35 -15.45 -47.63 -30.90
N VAL A 36 -16.74 -47.72 -30.66
CA VAL A 36 -17.54 -46.61 -30.05
C VAL A 36 -16.96 -46.15 -28.71
N SER A 37 -16.41 -47.08 -27.92
CA SER A 37 -15.76 -46.79 -26.64
C SER A 37 -14.51 -45.95 -26.81
N GLU A 38 -13.65 -46.23 -27.80
CA GLU A 38 -12.44 -45.49 -28.12
C GLU A 38 -12.76 -44.10 -28.66
N LYS A 39 -13.80 -44.00 -29.53
CA LYS A 39 -14.30 -42.71 -30.02
C LYS A 39 -14.79 -41.79 -28.87
N LEU A 40 -15.56 -42.33 -27.92
CA LEU A 40 -16.02 -41.61 -26.74
C LEU A 40 -14.86 -41.19 -25.82
N ALA A 41 -13.89 -42.04 -25.58
CA ALA A 41 -12.70 -41.73 -24.79
C ALA A 41 -11.88 -40.59 -25.42
N THR A 42 -11.71 -40.61 -26.75
CA THR A 42 -10.99 -39.57 -27.48
C THR A 42 -11.74 -38.22 -27.46
N LEU A 43 -13.06 -38.24 -27.63
CA LEU A 43 -13.89 -37.04 -27.51
C LEU A 43 -13.83 -36.43 -26.11
N TYR A 44 -13.87 -37.29 -25.07
CA TYR A 44 -13.73 -36.83 -23.69
C TYR A 44 -12.35 -36.20 -23.42
N ALA A 45 -11.28 -36.82 -23.93
CA ALA A 45 -9.94 -36.28 -23.81
C ALA A 45 -9.81 -34.93 -24.55
N LEU A 46 -10.42 -34.79 -25.74
CA LEU A 46 -10.46 -33.54 -26.50
C LEU A 46 -11.21 -32.46 -25.72
N GLN A 47 -12.38 -32.79 -25.17
CA GLN A 47 -13.15 -31.85 -24.35
C GLN A 47 -12.39 -31.37 -23.12
N GLN A 48 -11.62 -32.25 -22.47
CA GLN A 48 -10.75 -31.88 -21.36
C GLN A 48 -9.63 -30.93 -21.80
N ALA A 49 -9.01 -31.22 -22.96
CA ALA A 49 -7.98 -30.37 -23.54
C ALA A 49 -8.52 -28.97 -23.89
N ASP A 50 -9.68 -28.89 -24.55
CA ASP A 50 -10.35 -27.64 -24.89
C ASP A 50 -10.70 -26.82 -23.63
N THR A 51 -11.23 -27.49 -22.60
CA THR A 51 -11.54 -26.83 -21.31
C THR A 51 -10.26 -26.30 -20.63
N ALA A 52 -9.14 -27.02 -20.75
CA ALA A 52 -7.86 -26.56 -20.21
C ALA A 52 -7.32 -25.36 -20.99
N ILE A 53 -7.44 -25.35 -22.31
CA ILE A 53 -7.06 -24.24 -23.18
C ILE A 53 -7.90 -23.00 -22.85
N ASP A 54 -9.22 -23.15 -22.73
CA ASP A 54 -10.12 -22.04 -22.39
C ASP A 54 -9.75 -21.40 -21.04
N LYS A 55 -9.44 -22.21 -20.02
CA LYS A 55 -8.96 -21.72 -18.73
C LYS A 55 -7.65 -20.93 -18.85
N ILE A 56 -6.70 -21.43 -19.64
CA ILE A 56 -5.43 -20.73 -19.87
C ILE A 56 -5.66 -19.40 -20.59
N LEU A 57 -6.54 -19.38 -21.58
CA LEU A 57 -6.90 -18.14 -22.31
C LEU A 57 -7.58 -17.13 -21.39
N GLN A 58 -8.47 -17.58 -20.51
CA GLN A 58 -9.12 -16.75 -19.51
C GLN A 58 -8.09 -16.15 -18.54
N LEU A 59 -7.25 -16.98 -17.92
CA LEU A 59 -6.20 -16.54 -17.01
C LEU A 59 -5.22 -15.56 -17.68
N ARG A 60 -4.87 -15.80 -18.94
CA ARG A 60 -4.03 -14.91 -19.73
C ARG A 60 -4.67 -13.52 -19.95
N GLY A 61 -6.00 -13.44 -19.95
CA GLY A 61 -6.75 -12.19 -20.05
C GLY A 61 -6.94 -11.48 -18.70
N GLU A 62 -7.15 -12.23 -17.64
CA GLU A 62 -7.48 -11.69 -16.30
C GLU A 62 -6.24 -11.30 -15.48
N LEU A 63 -5.20 -12.15 -15.48
CA LEU A 63 -3.98 -11.91 -14.69
C LEU A 63 -3.29 -10.57 -14.94
N PRO A 64 -3.14 -10.07 -16.18
CA PRO A 64 -2.53 -8.76 -16.41
C PRO A 64 -3.32 -7.63 -15.77
N ILE A 65 -4.65 -7.73 -15.75
CA ILE A 65 -5.54 -6.72 -15.14
C ILE A 65 -5.40 -6.77 -13.61
N GLU A 66 -5.31 -7.98 -13.04
CA GLU A 66 -5.10 -8.13 -11.60
C GLU A 66 -3.73 -7.62 -11.16
N VAL A 67 -2.68 -7.84 -11.95
CA VAL A 67 -1.33 -7.30 -11.71
C VAL A 67 -1.36 -5.77 -11.75
N GLU A 68 -1.99 -5.15 -12.75
CA GLU A 68 -2.12 -3.69 -12.85
C GLU A 68 -2.90 -3.10 -11.68
N ASN A 69 -3.97 -3.76 -11.25
CA ASN A 69 -4.75 -3.35 -10.08
C ASN A 69 -3.92 -3.42 -8.80
N LEU A 70 -3.18 -4.51 -8.58
CA LEU A 70 -2.30 -4.67 -7.42
C LEU A 70 -1.17 -3.64 -7.41
N GLU A 71 -0.56 -3.33 -8.55
CA GLU A 71 0.45 -2.27 -8.67
C GLU A 71 -0.13 -0.90 -8.27
N THR A 72 -1.34 -0.60 -8.73
CA THR A 72 -2.05 0.65 -8.39
C THR A 72 -2.35 0.73 -6.90
N GLU A 73 -2.90 -0.34 -6.31
CA GLU A 73 -3.21 -0.39 -4.87
C GLU A 73 -1.94 -0.28 -4.00
N ILE A 74 -0.84 -0.91 -4.40
CA ILE A 74 0.46 -0.80 -3.73
C ILE A 74 0.97 0.65 -3.81
N ALA A 75 0.83 1.31 -4.97
CA ALA A 75 1.24 2.70 -5.12
C ALA A 75 0.41 3.64 -4.23
N GLU A 76 -0.90 3.44 -4.13
CA GLU A 76 -1.78 4.19 -3.23
C GLU A 76 -1.42 3.98 -1.75
N LEU A 77 -1.17 2.73 -1.34
CA LEU A 77 -0.75 2.42 0.03
C LEU A 77 0.61 3.02 0.37
N LYS A 78 1.58 3.02 -0.57
CA LYS A 78 2.87 3.69 -0.40
C LYS A 78 2.72 5.21 -0.26
N ALA A 79 1.85 5.83 -1.07
CA ALA A 79 1.54 7.24 -0.95
C ALA A 79 0.88 7.57 0.41
N LYS A 80 -0.02 6.70 0.90
CA LYS A 80 -0.61 6.83 2.23
C LYS A 80 0.45 6.71 3.33
N ALA A 81 1.35 5.74 3.24
CA ALA A 81 2.45 5.57 4.20
C ALA A 81 3.37 6.80 4.24
N ALA A 82 3.69 7.38 3.09
CA ALA A 82 4.49 8.60 3.01
C ALA A 82 3.81 9.79 3.70
N ARG A 83 2.51 10.00 3.50
CA ARG A 83 1.74 11.07 4.17
C ARG A 83 1.71 10.88 5.69
N ILE A 84 1.54 9.64 6.17
CA ILE A 84 1.56 9.35 7.61
C ILE A 84 2.95 9.65 8.18
N ALA A 85 4.02 9.28 7.48
CA ALA A 85 5.39 9.57 7.90
C ALA A 85 5.66 11.08 7.98
N GLU A 86 5.22 11.86 7.00
CA GLU A 86 5.29 13.31 6.99
C GLU A 86 4.56 13.93 8.19
N THR A 87 3.35 13.46 8.49
CA THR A 87 2.58 13.89 9.67
C THR A 87 3.32 13.59 10.98
N ILE A 88 3.99 12.43 11.09
CA ILE A 88 4.81 12.09 12.26
C ILE A 88 5.99 13.05 12.39
N ASP A 89 6.62 13.43 11.28
CA ASP A 89 7.73 14.38 11.28
C ASP A 89 7.28 15.78 11.67
N GLU A 90 6.10 16.24 11.21
CA GLU A 90 5.49 17.48 11.66
C GLU A 90 5.23 17.48 13.18
N TYR A 91 4.68 16.41 13.72
CA TYR A 91 4.46 16.27 15.16
C TYR A 91 5.77 16.27 15.95
N ASN A 92 6.84 15.65 15.43
CA ASN A 92 8.15 15.68 16.07
C ASN A 92 8.74 17.12 16.09
N ARG A 93 8.56 17.89 15.01
CA ARG A 93 8.95 19.31 14.98
C ARG A 93 8.17 20.11 16.00
N PHE A 94 6.86 19.91 16.08
CA PHE A 94 6.01 20.58 17.08
C PHE A 94 6.41 20.27 18.52
N ILE A 95 6.78 19.01 18.81
CA ILE A 95 7.32 18.62 20.13
C ILE A 95 8.64 19.37 20.41
N THR A 96 9.52 19.47 19.42
CA THR A 96 10.80 20.15 19.57
C THR A 96 10.61 21.63 19.85
N GLU A 97 9.70 22.29 19.17
CA GLU A 97 9.31 23.70 19.39
C GLU A 97 8.74 23.90 20.81
N ASN A 98 7.79 23.05 21.24
CA ASN A 98 7.25 23.15 22.60
C ASN A 98 8.31 22.90 23.69
N LYS A 99 9.29 22.01 23.47
CA LYS A 99 10.43 21.83 24.38
C LYS A 99 11.30 23.08 24.44
N HIS A 100 11.52 23.76 23.32
CA HIS A 100 12.25 25.02 23.30
C HIS A 100 11.50 26.09 24.08
N ASN A 101 10.19 26.22 23.88
CA ASN A 101 9.33 27.14 24.64
C ASN A 101 9.40 26.88 26.15
N ILE A 102 9.41 25.62 26.59
CA ILE A 102 9.58 25.26 28.00
C ILE A 102 10.91 25.78 28.52
N THR A 103 12.01 25.58 27.77
CA THR A 103 13.35 26.04 28.18
C THR A 103 13.40 27.57 28.28
N GLU A 104 12.75 28.28 27.37
CA GLU A 104 12.64 29.73 27.41
C GLU A 104 11.81 30.21 28.60
N CYS A 105 10.65 29.56 28.88
CA CYS A 105 9.84 29.88 30.05
C CYS A 105 10.63 29.66 31.34
N ASP A 106 11.35 28.54 31.48
CA ASP A 106 12.19 28.27 32.65
C ASP A 106 13.27 29.34 32.84
N ALA A 107 13.94 29.74 31.75
CA ALA A 107 14.95 30.81 31.80
C ALA A 107 14.33 32.19 32.21
N GLN A 108 13.13 32.50 31.72
CA GLN A 108 12.44 33.73 32.10
C GLN A 108 11.99 33.70 33.58
N ILE A 109 11.47 32.56 34.05
CA ILE A 109 11.09 32.39 35.46
C ILE A 109 12.29 32.59 36.39
N GLU A 110 13.45 32.00 36.07
CA GLU A 110 14.67 32.19 36.87
C GLU A 110 15.17 33.63 36.85
N LYS A 111 15.09 34.29 35.69
CA LYS A 111 15.41 35.71 35.58
C LYS A 111 14.48 36.56 36.45
N TYR A 112 13.17 36.36 36.39
CA TYR A 112 12.21 37.11 37.20
C TYR A 112 12.36 36.82 38.69
N LYS A 113 12.65 35.61 39.12
CA LYS A 113 12.98 35.28 40.52
C LYS A 113 14.20 36.03 41.00
N SER A 114 15.27 36.07 40.23
CA SER A 114 16.48 36.84 40.57
C SER A 114 16.21 38.35 40.71
N GLN A 115 15.28 38.88 39.90
CA GLN A 115 14.84 40.27 39.99
C GLN A 115 14.02 40.51 41.25
N LEU A 116 13.14 39.59 41.67
CA LEU A 116 12.33 39.68 42.88
C LEU A 116 13.17 39.84 44.15
N GLU A 117 14.36 39.22 44.21
CA GLU A 117 15.27 39.30 45.34
C GLU A 117 15.79 40.73 45.60
N ASN A 118 15.80 41.59 44.56
CA ASN A 118 16.38 42.92 44.58
C ASN A 118 15.34 44.07 44.60
N ILE A 119 14.03 43.72 44.65
CA ILE A 119 12.94 44.72 44.54
C ILE A 119 12.47 45.16 45.94
N ALA A 120 12.45 46.45 46.17
CA ALA A 120 11.88 47.10 47.37
C ALA A 120 10.44 47.62 47.16
N ASN A 121 9.95 47.67 45.92
CA ASN A 121 8.64 48.24 45.56
C ASN A 121 7.57 47.15 45.45
N SER A 122 6.55 47.18 46.29
CA SER A 122 5.44 46.23 46.33
C SER A 122 4.71 46.09 44.96
N ARG A 123 4.55 47.15 44.22
CA ARG A 123 3.85 47.16 42.91
C ARG A 123 4.64 46.42 41.83
N GLU A 124 5.96 46.57 41.83
CA GLU A 124 6.87 45.85 40.94
C GLU A 124 6.96 44.37 41.31
N TYR A 125 6.99 44.06 42.62
CA TYR A 125 6.94 42.73 43.17
C TYR A 125 5.69 41.98 42.70
N ASP A 126 4.51 42.57 42.81
CA ASP A 126 3.24 41.99 42.36
C ASP A 126 3.20 41.75 40.84
N SER A 127 3.78 42.70 40.07
CA SER A 127 3.87 42.57 38.63
C SER A 127 4.73 41.38 38.18
N LEU A 128 5.92 41.25 38.81
CA LEU A 128 6.84 40.12 38.48
C LEU A 128 6.29 38.78 38.92
N ASN A 129 5.58 38.70 40.04
CA ASN A 129 4.92 37.45 40.44
C ASN A 129 3.86 37.04 39.42
N LYS A 130 3.09 37.98 38.86
CA LYS A 130 2.14 37.70 37.78
C LYS A 130 2.83 37.21 36.51
N GLU A 131 4.00 37.73 36.16
CA GLU A 131 4.78 37.28 35.02
C GLU A 131 5.31 35.87 35.23
N ILE A 132 5.80 35.54 36.44
CA ILE A 132 6.23 34.18 36.80
C ILE A 132 5.07 33.19 36.69
N GLU A 133 3.90 33.58 37.21
CA GLU A 133 2.69 32.75 37.11
C GLU A 133 2.26 32.55 35.66
N ASN A 134 2.28 33.59 34.84
CA ASN A 134 1.97 33.57 33.43
C ASN A 134 2.93 32.61 32.67
N GLN A 135 4.24 32.76 32.88
CA GLN A 135 5.23 31.84 32.30
C GLN A 135 5.02 30.41 32.75
N GLY A 136 4.61 30.20 34.00
CA GLY A 136 4.22 28.89 34.54
C GLY A 136 3.04 28.25 33.80
N TYR A 137 2.01 29.04 33.47
CA TYR A 137 0.87 28.56 32.65
C TYR A 137 1.29 28.23 31.22
N VAL A 138 2.10 29.07 30.58
CA VAL A 138 2.62 28.83 29.22
C VAL A 138 3.40 27.50 29.19
N ARG A 139 4.27 27.29 30.18
CA ARG A 139 5.01 26.05 30.36
C ARG A 139 4.09 24.83 30.50
N GLN A 140 3.07 24.90 31.35
CA GLN A 140 2.10 23.82 31.54
C GLN A 140 1.35 23.49 30.23
N ILE A 141 0.97 24.50 29.45
CA ILE A 141 0.32 24.32 28.16
C ILE A 141 1.28 23.59 27.19
N ALA A 142 2.56 24.01 27.15
CA ALA A 142 3.54 23.36 26.31
C ALA A 142 3.79 21.90 26.72
N GLU A 143 3.86 21.59 28.01
CA GLU A 143 3.97 20.21 28.53
C GLU A 143 2.76 19.37 28.13
N LYS A 144 1.55 19.91 28.26
CA LYS A 144 0.31 19.23 27.83
C LYS A 144 0.32 18.96 26.32
N ASN A 145 0.69 19.97 25.50
CA ASN A 145 0.80 19.80 24.06
C ASN A 145 1.79 18.70 23.66
N ILE A 146 2.92 18.62 24.35
CA ILE A 146 3.90 17.55 24.14
C ILE A 146 3.28 16.17 24.45
N HIS A 147 2.55 16.07 25.56
CA HIS A 147 1.92 14.80 25.95
C HIS A 147 0.88 14.34 24.94
N GLU A 148 -0.07 15.21 24.59
CA GLU A 148 -1.11 14.92 23.58
C GLU A 148 -0.51 14.60 22.21
N THR A 149 0.55 15.31 21.81
CA THR A 149 1.20 15.07 20.51
C THR A 149 1.94 13.73 20.50
N LYS A 150 2.53 13.30 21.63
CA LYS A 150 3.14 11.96 21.73
C LYS A 150 2.11 10.83 21.59
N GLU A 151 0.92 10.99 22.14
CA GLU A 151 -0.18 10.03 21.99
C GLU A 151 -0.59 9.95 20.51
N ARG A 152 -0.75 11.09 19.84
CA ARG A 152 -1.05 11.12 18.38
C ARG A 152 0.05 10.48 17.53
N ILE A 153 1.32 10.68 17.89
CA ILE A 153 2.44 10.01 17.22
C ILE A 153 2.34 8.48 17.40
N PHE A 154 1.99 8.02 18.60
CA PHE A 154 1.83 6.59 18.85
C PHE A 154 0.72 5.98 17.98
N GLU A 155 -0.44 6.64 17.90
CA GLU A 155 -1.54 6.22 17.03
C GLU A 155 -1.13 6.18 15.54
N LYS A 156 -0.43 7.24 15.08
CA LYS A 156 0.05 7.32 13.71
C LYS A 156 1.12 6.27 13.37
N LYS A 157 1.97 5.92 14.32
CA LYS A 157 2.94 4.83 14.14
C LYS A 157 2.24 3.48 13.99
N ASN A 158 1.21 3.21 14.78
CA ASN A 158 0.42 1.98 14.65
C ASN A 158 -0.33 1.93 13.30
N GLU A 159 -0.88 3.06 12.86
CA GLU A 159 -1.49 3.17 11.52
C GLU A 159 -0.45 2.89 10.42
N LEU A 160 0.75 3.46 10.53
CA LEU A 160 1.83 3.26 9.58
C LEU A 160 2.28 1.79 9.51
N GLU A 161 2.39 1.13 10.64
CA GLU A 161 2.72 -0.30 10.71
C GLU A 161 1.66 -1.14 10.00
N THR A 162 0.38 -0.90 10.30
CA THR A 162 -0.74 -1.58 9.62
C THR A 162 -0.70 -1.39 8.09
N VAL A 163 -0.36 -0.18 7.62
CA VAL A 163 -0.25 0.09 6.18
C VAL A 163 0.96 -0.62 5.58
N LYS A 164 2.10 -0.68 6.28
CA LYS A 164 3.29 -1.43 5.84
C LYS A 164 3.01 -2.93 5.72
N ASP A 165 2.30 -3.52 6.68
CA ASP A 165 1.90 -4.93 6.62
C ASP A 165 1.03 -5.20 5.39
N LYS A 166 0.06 -4.32 5.08
CA LYS A 166 -0.75 -4.43 3.88
C LYS A 166 0.07 -4.32 2.59
N ILE A 167 1.06 -3.43 2.55
CA ILE A 167 1.97 -3.30 1.41
C ILE A 167 2.77 -4.59 1.23
N MET A 168 3.27 -5.18 2.32
CA MET A 168 4.03 -6.44 2.27
C MET A 168 3.18 -7.58 1.69
N VAL A 169 1.99 -7.80 2.24
CA VAL A 169 1.09 -8.86 1.76
C VAL A 169 0.74 -8.67 0.28
N LYS A 170 0.38 -7.44 -0.14
CA LYS A 170 0.06 -7.17 -1.55
C LYS A 170 1.27 -7.26 -2.48
N THR A 171 2.46 -6.97 -1.98
CA THR A 171 3.70 -7.12 -2.76
C THR A 171 4.03 -8.60 -2.99
N ASP A 172 3.81 -9.45 -1.99
CA ASP A 172 3.99 -10.90 -2.12
C ASP A 172 2.96 -11.49 -3.08
N ASP A 173 1.70 -11.06 -3.02
CA ASP A 173 0.64 -11.46 -3.95
C ASP A 173 0.95 -11.00 -5.39
N LEU A 174 1.39 -9.75 -5.57
CA LEU A 174 1.84 -9.24 -6.86
C LEU A 174 2.97 -10.09 -7.45
N LYS A 175 3.94 -10.48 -6.63
CA LYS A 175 5.06 -11.32 -7.06
C LYS A 175 4.57 -12.69 -7.52
N ALA A 176 3.71 -13.34 -6.74
CA ALA A 176 3.13 -14.63 -7.10
C ALA A 176 2.35 -14.58 -8.42
N LYS A 177 1.48 -13.55 -8.60
CA LYS A 177 0.70 -13.38 -9.82
C LYS A 177 1.56 -13.02 -11.04
N THR A 178 2.64 -12.28 -10.85
CA THR A 178 3.60 -11.96 -11.91
C THR A 178 4.37 -13.21 -12.35
N GLU A 179 4.76 -14.08 -11.43
CA GLU A 179 5.41 -15.36 -11.73
C GLU A 179 4.44 -16.31 -12.46
N GLU A 180 3.18 -16.37 -12.01
CA GLU A 180 2.13 -17.16 -12.68
C GLU A 180 1.89 -16.66 -14.11
N LEU A 181 1.76 -15.35 -14.30
CA LEU A 181 1.59 -14.72 -15.62
C LEU A 181 2.78 -15.04 -16.54
N SER A 182 4.02 -14.96 -16.05
CA SER A 182 5.21 -15.29 -16.84
C SER A 182 5.21 -16.74 -17.29
N THR A 183 4.85 -17.66 -16.40
CA THR A 183 4.76 -19.11 -16.67
C THR A 183 3.72 -19.40 -17.75
N ILE A 184 2.54 -18.77 -17.66
CA ILE A 184 1.46 -18.94 -18.65
C ILE A 184 1.89 -18.38 -20.00
N VAL A 185 2.52 -17.20 -20.04
CA VAL A 185 3.00 -16.58 -21.29
C VAL A 185 4.07 -17.46 -21.95
N GLU A 186 5.02 -18.01 -21.18
CA GLU A 186 6.06 -18.89 -21.71
C GLU A 186 5.50 -20.23 -22.24
N SER A 187 4.54 -20.81 -21.53
CA SER A 187 3.90 -22.08 -21.94
C SER A 187 3.03 -21.94 -23.18
N THR A 188 2.48 -20.74 -23.42
CA THR A 188 1.60 -20.45 -24.57
C THR A 188 2.32 -19.79 -25.75
N ALA A 189 3.62 -19.48 -25.64
CA ALA A 189 4.43 -18.91 -26.74
C ALA A 189 5.05 -19.97 -27.67
N LYS A 190 4.91 -21.25 -27.33
CA LYS A 190 5.32 -22.40 -28.18
C LYS A 190 4.18 -22.88 -29.05
#